data_7259ba845d4d546bf05889b12c057ea5
#
_entry.id   7259ba845d4d546bf05889b12c057ea5
#
_cell.length_a   1.000
_cell.length_b   1.000
_cell.length_c   1.000
_cell.angle_alpha   90.00
_cell.angle_beta   90.00
_cell.angle_gamma   90.00
#
_symmetry.space_group_name_H-M   'P 1'
#
loop_
_entity.id
_entity.type
_entity.pdbx_description
1 polymer ?
#
loop_
_entity_poly.entity_id
_entity_poly.type
_entity_poly.pdbx_seq_one_letter_code
_entity_poly.pdbx_strand_id
1 'polypeptide(L)'
;MTAIVACTAVLAVVVLRDPLGVAGNILQSGLIRTIAFALIAVAAIWVAIILGTYLISRPSKLTSKQRTLGGIAVALLTFLVSAPLGVASAYSFETARVSGNVFGSEGDSKSQTRPTLEKNDPWADKPQVNILLLGGDSGAGRDADEGVRTDTMMMATIDTATGATLITQLPRNLQNPIFTADSPLAQVYPYGFDDGGDSFLSSVWHDAPINYPEYFQDTDYAGADALKWAWEGVTGQKIDYFVLVNIDGLVNLIDAMGGVTVNVNFPIAKEGSSSDYDCGIGGYIPEGPDQHLNGTDAMWYARSRCNSPNGDFGRMQRQSCLVNAVINQADPPTMLTRYEDIASAAGDMVSTDIPQEHLSAMVDLAGRVQAGHIVNRISFVHEENGFNAAYPDFNLIQTQISDAIESTKAEAAANDEPEQPAEPETTTAPEPAETTEQAPEVPEETAAEEPTGGQAENVADACAYQHEEPEGDWVIPDTVPVYTPPESEPAQTGR
;
A
#
# COMPACT_ATOMS: atom_id res chain seq x y z
N MET A 1 -41.40 3.16 -17.03
CA MET A 1 -41.05 3.55 -15.64
C MET A 1 -40.78 2.36 -14.74
N THR A 2 -41.65 1.38 -14.63
CA THR A 2 -41.48 0.21 -13.77
C THR A 2 -40.22 -0.61 -14.07
N ALA A 3 -39.85 -0.81 -15.33
CA ALA A 3 -38.62 -1.55 -15.70
C ALA A 3 -37.32 -0.83 -15.27
N ILE A 4 -37.29 0.50 -15.38
CA ILE A 4 -36.11 1.30 -14.96
C ILE A 4 -35.95 1.25 -13.45
N VAL A 5 -37.05 1.41 -12.69
CA VAL A 5 -37.06 1.31 -11.22
C VAL A 5 -36.64 -0.11 -10.78
N ALA A 6 -37.08 -1.14 -11.49
CA ALA A 6 -36.68 -2.52 -11.19
C ALA A 6 -35.17 -2.74 -11.48
N CYS A 7 -34.62 -2.25 -12.60
CA CYS A 7 -33.20 -2.36 -12.90
C CYS A 7 -32.33 -1.57 -11.90
N THR A 8 -32.72 -0.36 -11.52
CA THR A 8 -31.99 0.43 -10.50
C THR A 8 -32.03 -0.24 -9.12
N ALA A 9 -33.16 -0.84 -8.75
CA ALA A 9 -33.28 -1.58 -7.50
C ALA A 9 -32.40 -2.85 -7.49
N VAL A 10 -32.36 -3.59 -8.60
CA VAL A 10 -31.48 -4.78 -8.72
C VAL A 10 -30.01 -4.35 -8.67
N LEU A 11 -29.62 -3.30 -9.40
CA LEU A 11 -28.26 -2.78 -9.37
C LEU A 11 -27.86 -2.34 -7.94
N ALA A 12 -28.74 -1.62 -7.25
CA ALA A 12 -28.51 -1.20 -5.86
C ALA A 12 -28.33 -2.39 -4.92
N VAL A 13 -29.13 -3.46 -5.10
CA VAL A 13 -29.01 -4.68 -4.29
C VAL A 13 -27.68 -5.39 -4.57
N VAL A 14 -27.24 -5.46 -5.81
CA VAL A 14 -25.95 -6.07 -6.18
C VAL A 14 -24.79 -5.29 -5.58
N VAL A 15 -24.78 -3.97 -5.72
CA VAL A 15 -23.75 -3.09 -5.14
C VAL A 15 -23.72 -3.16 -3.60
N LEU A 16 -24.90 -3.23 -2.96
CA LEU A 16 -24.98 -3.33 -1.49
C LEU A 16 -24.58 -4.71 -0.95
N ARG A 17 -24.69 -5.78 -1.77
CA ARG A 17 -24.31 -7.14 -1.35
C ARG A 17 -22.82 -7.43 -1.50
N ASP A 18 -22.19 -6.86 -2.51
CA ASP A 18 -20.78 -7.08 -2.81
C ASP A 18 -20.18 -5.80 -3.45
N PRO A 19 -19.96 -4.75 -2.64
CA PRO A 19 -19.43 -3.49 -3.15
C PRO A 19 -18.00 -3.63 -3.70
N LEU A 20 -17.17 -4.49 -3.11
CA LEU A 20 -15.78 -4.66 -3.50
C LEU A 20 -15.64 -5.47 -4.81
N GLY A 21 -16.37 -6.56 -4.93
CA GLY A 21 -16.39 -7.36 -6.17
C GLY A 21 -16.98 -6.58 -7.35
N VAL A 22 -18.00 -5.76 -7.12
CA VAL A 22 -18.53 -4.84 -8.15
C VAL A 22 -17.49 -3.80 -8.54
N ALA A 23 -16.81 -3.19 -7.59
CA ALA A 23 -15.77 -2.20 -7.84
C ALA A 23 -14.61 -2.81 -8.67
N GLY A 24 -14.11 -3.99 -8.27
CA GLY A 24 -13.03 -4.67 -8.99
C GLY A 24 -13.38 -5.04 -10.44
N ASN A 25 -14.60 -5.53 -10.69
CA ASN A 25 -15.05 -5.82 -12.05
C ASN A 25 -15.26 -4.55 -12.89
N ILE A 26 -15.68 -3.45 -12.28
CA ILE A 26 -15.84 -2.16 -12.98
C ILE A 26 -14.50 -1.56 -13.37
N LEU A 27 -13.41 -1.85 -12.65
CA LEU A 27 -12.08 -1.30 -12.94
C LEU A 27 -11.44 -1.82 -14.23
N GLN A 28 -12.02 -2.82 -14.91
CA GLN A 28 -11.55 -3.24 -16.22
C GLN A 28 -11.79 -2.13 -17.27
N SER A 29 -10.73 -1.63 -17.88
CA SER A 29 -10.79 -0.48 -18.80
C SER A 29 -11.75 -0.66 -19.97
N GLY A 30 -11.89 -1.87 -20.49
CA GLY A 30 -12.83 -2.20 -21.57
C GLY A 30 -14.29 -2.08 -21.15
N LEU A 31 -14.64 -2.56 -19.96
CA LEU A 31 -15.99 -2.45 -19.41
C LEU A 31 -16.35 -1.00 -19.10
N ILE A 32 -15.42 -0.26 -18.47
CA ILE A 32 -15.63 1.14 -18.14
C ILE A 32 -15.88 1.98 -19.42
N ARG A 33 -15.10 1.78 -20.47
CA ARG A 33 -15.33 2.45 -21.77
C ARG A 33 -16.70 2.13 -22.33
N THR A 34 -17.13 0.87 -22.23
CA THR A 34 -18.48 0.47 -22.66
C THR A 34 -19.56 1.17 -21.87
N ILE A 35 -19.41 1.28 -20.55
CA ILE A 35 -20.31 2.05 -19.66
C ILE A 35 -20.33 3.51 -20.06
N ALA A 36 -19.19 4.15 -20.31
CA ALA A 36 -19.09 5.54 -20.74
C ALA A 36 -19.88 5.80 -22.02
N PHE A 37 -19.74 4.95 -23.04
CA PHE A 37 -20.52 5.07 -24.28
C PHE A 37 -22.00 4.79 -24.05
N ALA A 38 -22.36 3.84 -23.19
CA ALA A 38 -23.76 3.58 -22.84
C ALA A 38 -24.43 4.79 -22.16
N LEU A 39 -23.73 5.49 -21.26
CA LEU A 39 -24.22 6.69 -20.63
C LEU A 39 -24.48 7.82 -21.64
N ILE A 40 -23.60 8.02 -22.61
CA ILE A 40 -23.81 8.98 -23.71
C ILE A 40 -25.02 8.58 -24.54
N ALA A 41 -25.16 7.31 -24.89
CA ALA A 41 -26.31 6.83 -25.67
C ALA A 41 -27.62 7.03 -24.90
N VAL A 42 -27.67 6.73 -23.62
CA VAL A 42 -28.81 6.98 -22.74
C VAL A 42 -29.17 8.48 -22.70
N ALA A 43 -28.16 9.34 -22.52
CA ALA A 43 -28.36 10.80 -22.54
C ALA A 43 -28.96 11.27 -23.88
N ALA A 44 -28.41 10.76 -25.00
CA ALA A 44 -28.93 11.12 -26.34
C ALA A 44 -30.39 10.66 -26.56
N ILE A 45 -30.74 9.46 -26.11
CA ILE A 45 -32.12 8.93 -26.16
C ILE A 45 -33.04 9.81 -25.32
N TRP A 46 -32.67 10.17 -24.10
CA TRP A 46 -33.46 11.05 -23.24
C TRP A 46 -33.68 12.43 -23.85
N VAL A 47 -32.62 13.02 -24.42
CA VAL A 47 -32.72 14.31 -25.15
C VAL A 47 -33.70 14.17 -26.32
N ALA A 48 -33.62 13.12 -27.12
CA ALA A 48 -34.52 12.85 -28.21
C ALA A 48 -35.99 12.70 -27.75
N ILE A 49 -36.21 12.00 -26.63
CA ILE A 49 -37.56 11.85 -26.04
C ILE A 49 -38.11 13.21 -25.57
N ILE A 50 -37.32 14.01 -24.85
CA ILE A 50 -37.71 15.31 -24.34
C ILE A 50 -38.09 16.26 -25.52
N LEU A 51 -37.21 16.34 -26.52
CA LEU A 51 -37.43 17.17 -27.71
C LEU A 51 -38.61 16.68 -28.53
N GLY A 52 -38.71 15.37 -28.78
CA GLY A 52 -39.82 14.76 -29.49
C GLY A 52 -41.15 15.00 -28.80
N THR A 53 -41.21 14.81 -27.49
CA THR A 53 -42.43 15.10 -26.68
C THR A 53 -42.82 16.56 -26.77
N TYR A 54 -41.85 17.48 -26.66
CA TYR A 54 -42.11 18.91 -26.80
C TYR A 54 -42.66 19.26 -28.18
N LEU A 55 -42.08 18.73 -29.25
CA LEU A 55 -42.50 19.01 -30.62
C LEU A 55 -43.91 18.46 -30.91
N ILE A 56 -44.21 17.27 -30.43
CA ILE A 56 -45.53 16.62 -30.64
C ILE A 56 -46.62 17.27 -29.78
N SER A 57 -46.31 17.63 -28.53
CA SER A 57 -47.28 18.18 -27.58
C SER A 57 -47.49 19.69 -27.74
N ARG A 58 -46.75 20.37 -28.62
CA ARG A 58 -46.79 21.82 -28.78
C ARG A 58 -48.05 22.26 -29.48
N PRO A 59 -48.90 23.13 -28.87
CA PRO A 59 -50.10 23.68 -29.49
C PRO A 59 -49.76 24.53 -30.73
N SER A 60 -50.66 24.53 -31.74
CA SER A 60 -50.48 25.25 -32.99
C SER A 60 -50.50 26.77 -32.83
N LYS A 61 -51.16 27.31 -31.78
CA LYS A 61 -51.28 28.76 -31.50
C LYS A 61 -50.66 29.08 -30.14
N LEU A 62 -49.39 29.47 -30.12
CA LEU A 62 -48.65 29.92 -28.93
C LEU A 62 -48.32 31.41 -29.03
N THR A 63 -48.47 32.12 -27.93
CA THR A 63 -47.93 33.50 -27.79
C THR A 63 -46.38 33.43 -27.72
N SER A 64 -45.69 34.55 -28.08
CA SER A 64 -44.21 34.60 -28.00
C SER A 64 -43.69 34.23 -26.62
N LYS A 65 -44.32 34.72 -25.54
CA LYS A 65 -43.95 34.40 -24.14
C LYS A 65 -44.07 32.91 -23.82
N GLN A 66 -45.12 32.25 -24.25
CA GLN A 66 -45.33 30.82 -24.02
C GLN A 66 -44.29 29.96 -24.79
N ARG A 67 -43.93 30.41 -26.00
CA ARG A 67 -42.88 29.75 -26.79
C ARG A 67 -41.52 29.84 -26.11
N THR A 68 -41.16 31.04 -25.62
CA THR A 68 -39.88 31.23 -24.89
C THR A 68 -39.87 30.45 -23.58
N LEU A 69 -40.94 30.49 -22.79
CA LEU A 69 -41.03 29.77 -21.52
C LEU A 69 -40.94 28.26 -21.73
N GLY A 70 -41.64 27.71 -22.74
CA GLY A 70 -41.57 26.30 -23.11
C GLY A 70 -40.17 25.88 -23.59
N GLY A 71 -39.48 26.74 -24.37
CA GLY A 71 -38.12 26.50 -24.79
C GLY A 71 -37.12 26.47 -23.60
N ILE A 72 -37.28 27.42 -22.67
CA ILE A 72 -36.45 27.44 -21.44
C ILE A 72 -36.71 26.18 -20.59
N ALA A 73 -37.97 25.78 -20.41
CA ALA A 73 -38.28 24.58 -19.63
C ALA A 73 -37.68 23.31 -20.24
N VAL A 74 -37.75 23.15 -21.57
CA VAL A 74 -37.14 22.02 -22.28
C VAL A 74 -35.63 22.07 -22.18
N ALA A 75 -35.00 23.23 -22.36
CA ALA A 75 -33.56 23.38 -22.22
C ALA A 75 -33.08 23.00 -20.78
N LEU A 76 -33.82 23.47 -19.77
CA LEU A 76 -33.51 23.19 -18.36
C LEU A 76 -33.69 21.71 -18.02
N LEU A 77 -34.76 21.08 -18.52
CA LEU A 77 -35.00 19.64 -18.34
C LEU A 77 -33.94 18.79 -19.06
N THR A 78 -33.59 19.19 -20.29
CA THR A 78 -32.52 18.54 -21.06
C THR A 78 -31.19 18.63 -20.32
N PHE A 79 -30.82 19.80 -19.81
CA PHE A 79 -29.60 20.01 -19.02
C PHE A 79 -29.62 19.18 -17.74
N LEU A 80 -30.74 19.19 -17.00
CA LEU A 80 -30.87 18.44 -15.74
C LEU A 80 -30.67 16.93 -15.93
N VAL A 81 -31.08 16.38 -17.06
CA VAL A 81 -30.94 14.95 -17.36
C VAL A 81 -29.57 14.63 -17.98
N SER A 82 -29.10 15.44 -18.94
CA SER A 82 -27.89 15.15 -19.70
C SER A 82 -26.61 15.50 -18.95
N ALA A 83 -26.61 16.53 -18.09
CA ALA A 83 -25.40 16.94 -17.37
C ALA A 83 -24.87 15.86 -16.41
N PRO A 84 -25.67 15.24 -15.53
CA PRO A 84 -25.18 14.16 -14.67
C PRO A 84 -24.65 12.96 -15.47
N LEU A 85 -25.33 12.56 -16.55
CA LEU A 85 -24.91 11.46 -17.42
C LEU A 85 -23.62 11.81 -18.17
N GLY A 86 -23.47 13.06 -18.60
CA GLY A 86 -22.25 13.54 -19.25
C GLY A 86 -21.06 13.57 -18.29
N VAL A 87 -21.26 14.03 -17.06
CA VAL A 87 -20.25 14.00 -16.01
C VAL A 87 -19.87 12.56 -15.69
N ALA A 88 -20.83 11.68 -15.44
CA ALA A 88 -20.56 10.26 -15.18
C ALA A 88 -19.80 9.57 -16.33
N SER A 89 -20.11 9.92 -17.59
CA SER A 89 -19.38 9.41 -18.75
C SER A 89 -17.95 9.93 -18.81
N ALA A 90 -17.72 11.23 -18.53
CA ALA A 90 -16.38 11.81 -18.48
C ALA A 90 -15.50 11.15 -17.42
N TYR A 91 -16.05 10.95 -16.21
CA TYR A 91 -15.37 10.18 -15.14
C TYR A 91 -15.06 8.74 -15.58
N SER A 92 -16.00 8.06 -16.25
CA SER A 92 -15.76 6.71 -16.74
C SER A 92 -14.63 6.66 -17.78
N PHE A 93 -14.51 7.64 -18.67
CA PHE A 93 -13.40 7.68 -19.63
C PHE A 93 -12.05 7.91 -18.93
N GLU A 94 -12.00 8.81 -17.94
CA GLU A 94 -10.79 9.08 -17.18
C GLU A 94 -10.36 7.85 -16.38
N THR A 95 -11.29 7.18 -15.70
CA THR A 95 -11.04 5.90 -15.03
C THR A 95 -10.47 4.84 -15.97
N ALA A 96 -11.06 4.69 -17.16
CA ALA A 96 -10.59 3.73 -18.16
C ALA A 96 -9.18 4.05 -18.65
N ARG A 97 -8.83 5.33 -18.74
CA ARG A 97 -7.48 5.79 -19.13
C ARG A 97 -6.47 5.45 -18.06
N VAL A 98 -6.75 5.82 -16.81
CA VAL A 98 -5.86 5.57 -15.67
C VAL A 98 -5.66 4.08 -15.44
N SER A 99 -6.75 3.30 -15.37
CA SER A 99 -6.67 1.86 -15.22
C SER A 99 -5.85 1.21 -16.35
N GLY A 100 -5.98 1.70 -17.59
CA GLY A 100 -5.22 1.20 -18.74
C GLY A 100 -3.75 1.59 -18.74
N ASN A 101 -3.39 2.70 -18.11
CA ASN A 101 -1.99 3.16 -18.03
C ASN A 101 -1.20 2.47 -16.91
N VAL A 102 -1.85 2.27 -15.76
CA VAL A 102 -1.21 1.64 -14.58
C VAL A 102 -1.21 0.12 -14.70
N PHE A 103 -2.35 -0.46 -15.10
CA PHE A 103 -2.54 -1.90 -15.17
C PHE A 103 -2.68 -2.33 -16.63
N GLY A 104 -1.67 -2.95 -17.21
CA GLY A 104 -1.76 -3.55 -18.53
C GLY A 104 -2.76 -4.71 -18.56
N SER A 105 -3.36 -5.00 -19.72
CA SER A 105 -4.09 -6.28 -19.87
C SER A 105 -3.10 -7.44 -19.93
N GLU A 106 -3.52 -8.64 -19.53
CA GLU A 106 -2.67 -9.83 -19.57
C GLU A 106 -2.10 -10.11 -20.98
N GLY A 107 -2.86 -9.71 -22.02
CA GLY A 107 -2.44 -9.87 -23.43
C GLY A 107 -1.55 -8.76 -23.95
N ASP A 108 -1.61 -7.56 -23.37
CA ASP A 108 -0.90 -6.37 -23.85
C ASP A 108 0.40 -6.09 -23.07
N SER A 109 0.50 -6.55 -21.80
CA SER A 109 1.70 -6.42 -20.98
C SER A 109 2.38 -7.77 -20.79
N LYS A 110 3.70 -7.82 -21.00
CA LYS A 110 4.50 -9.03 -20.85
C LYS A 110 5.37 -8.95 -19.60
N SER A 111 5.34 -9.99 -18.78
CA SER A 111 6.27 -10.21 -17.67
C SER A 111 6.70 -11.66 -17.67
N GLN A 112 7.97 -11.94 -17.49
CA GLN A 112 8.52 -13.29 -17.48
C GLN A 112 8.32 -13.99 -16.13
N THR A 113 8.05 -13.23 -15.08
CA THR A 113 7.97 -13.71 -13.69
C THR A 113 6.55 -13.74 -13.15
N ARG A 114 5.61 -13.07 -13.82
CA ARG A 114 4.21 -12.99 -13.40
C ARG A 114 3.53 -14.37 -13.45
N PRO A 115 2.78 -14.77 -12.40
CA PRO A 115 2.02 -16.01 -12.43
C PRO A 115 0.83 -15.94 -13.39
N THR A 116 0.45 -17.08 -13.93
CA THR A 116 -0.83 -17.24 -14.63
C THR A 116 -1.86 -17.71 -13.61
N LEU A 117 -2.91 -16.93 -13.39
CA LEU A 117 -3.99 -17.26 -12.45
C LEU A 117 -5.24 -17.71 -13.17
N GLU A 118 -6.03 -18.56 -12.51
CA GLU A 118 -7.34 -18.97 -13.03
C GLU A 118 -8.37 -17.82 -12.91
N LYS A 119 -9.15 -17.56 -13.99
CA LYS A 119 -10.07 -16.41 -14.05
C LYS A 119 -11.23 -16.44 -13.05
N ASN A 120 -11.65 -17.63 -12.62
CA ASN A 120 -12.85 -17.79 -11.79
C ASN A 120 -12.52 -17.83 -10.29
N ASP A 121 -11.34 -18.30 -9.93
CA ASP A 121 -10.84 -18.34 -8.56
C ASP A 121 -9.31 -18.17 -8.58
N PRO A 122 -8.83 -16.94 -8.63
CA PRO A 122 -7.40 -16.65 -8.74
C PRO A 122 -6.56 -17.21 -7.58
N TRP A 123 -7.18 -17.48 -6.44
CA TRP A 123 -6.51 -17.96 -5.23
C TRP A 123 -6.67 -19.45 -4.95
N ALA A 124 -7.47 -20.22 -5.76
CA ALA A 124 -7.77 -21.62 -5.50
C ALA A 124 -6.54 -22.51 -5.30
N ASP A 125 -5.51 -22.30 -6.13
CA ASP A 125 -4.26 -23.07 -6.08
C ASP A 125 -3.08 -22.20 -5.54
N LYS A 126 -3.39 -21.04 -4.95
CA LYS A 126 -2.39 -20.06 -4.52
C LYS A 126 -2.66 -19.60 -3.09
N PRO A 127 -2.21 -20.38 -2.09
CA PRO A 127 -2.46 -20.06 -0.68
C PRO A 127 -1.70 -18.81 -0.20
N GLN A 128 -0.73 -18.34 -0.98
CA GLN A 128 0.13 -17.20 -0.65
C GLN A 128 0.43 -16.39 -1.90
N VAL A 129 0.40 -15.06 -1.76
CA VAL A 129 0.81 -14.09 -2.79
C VAL A 129 1.94 -13.24 -2.25
N ASN A 130 3.02 -13.13 -3.03
CA ASN A 130 4.17 -12.30 -2.71
C ASN A 130 4.23 -11.11 -3.65
N ILE A 131 4.15 -9.90 -3.09
CA ILE A 131 4.20 -8.64 -3.86
C ILE A 131 5.45 -7.88 -3.45
N LEU A 132 6.33 -7.60 -4.41
CA LEU A 132 7.51 -6.79 -4.20
C LEU A 132 7.12 -5.30 -4.28
N LEU A 133 7.20 -4.60 -3.16
CA LEU A 133 6.92 -3.18 -3.02
C LEU A 133 8.23 -2.40 -3.14
N LEU A 134 8.28 -1.49 -4.11
CA LEU A 134 9.48 -0.75 -4.47
C LEU A 134 9.24 0.75 -4.38
N GLY A 135 10.13 1.46 -3.72
CA GLY A 135 10.21 2.91 -3.75
C GLY A 135 11.33 3.35 -4.68
N GLY A 136 10.98 4.00 -5.79
CA GLY A 136 11.94 4.55 -6.75
C GLY A 136 12.31 5.99 -6.45
N ASP A 137 13.58 6.38 -6.63
CA ASP A 137 14.06 7.75 -6.45
C ASP A 137 13.88 8.62 -7.71
N SER A 138 13.19 8.12 -8.74
CA SER A 138 12.80 8.91 -9.91
C SER A 138 11.73 9.92 -9.52
N GLY A 139 12.02 11.21 -9.72
CA GLY A 139 11.10 12.33 -9.55
C GLY A 139 10.99 13.15 -10.84
N ALA A 140 10.09 14.14 -10.87
CA ALA A 140 9.88 15.01 -12.02
C ALA A 140 11.20 15.64 -12.48
N GLY A 141 11.68 15.23 -13.68
CA GLY A 141 12.91 15.74 -14.29
C GLY A 141 14.06 14.74 -14.40
N ARG A 142 13.90 13.48 -13.94
CA ARG A 142 14.80 12.38 -14.28
C ARG A 142 14.08 11.44 -15.24
N ASP A 143 14.69 11.22 -16.41
CA ASP A 143 14.17 10.23 -17.36
C ASP A 143 14.21 8.84 -16.72
N ALA A 144 13.17 8.06 -16.93
CA ALA A 144 13.10 6.66 -16.49
C ALA A 144 14.27 5.81 -17.05
N ASP A 145 14.87 6.29 -18.13
CA ASP A 145 16.04 5.70 -18.79
C ASP A 145 17.37 5.99 -18.05
N GLU A 146 17.44 6.95 -17.12
CA GLU A 146 18.66 7.26 -16.35
C GLU A 146 18.88 6.38 -15.12
N GLY A 147 18.05 5.35 -14.94
CA GLY A 147 18.17 4.35 -13.88
C GLY A 147 17.42 4.72 -12.60
N VAL A 148 16.23 4.16 -12.46
CA VAL A 148 15.53 4.14 -11.17
C VAL A 148 16.36 3.33 -10.19
N ARG A 149 16.82 3.95 -9.10
CA ARG A 149 17.37 3.22 -7.97
C ARG A 149 16.23 2.90 -7.02
N THR A 150 16.09 1.63 -6.70
CA THR A 150 15.12 1.16 -5.71
C THR A 150 15.70 1.33 -4.32
N ASP A 151 15.48 2.50 -3.70
CA ASP A 151 15.99 2.83 -2.38
C ASP A 151 15.22 2.15 -1.24
N THR A 152 13.97 1.80 -1.48
CA THR A 152 13.09 1.07 -0.58
C THR A 152 12.65 -0.22 -1.26
N MET A 153 12.90 -1.33 -0.61
CA MET A 153 12.52 -2.66 -1.10
C MET A 153 11.90 -3.48 0.02
N MET A 154 10.66 -3.87 -0.17
CA MET A 154 9.90 -4.69 0.77
C MET A 154 9.15 -5.77 0.00
N MET A 155 8.99 -6.94 0.59
CA MET A 155 8.10 -7.98 0.08
C MET A 155 6.92 -8.13 1.05
N ALA A 156 5.71 -7.97 0.55
CA ALA A 156 4.50 -8.32 1.25
C ALA A 156 4.12 -9.76 0.90
N THR A 157 4.20 -10.65 1.88
CA THR A 157 3.74 -12.03 1.81
C THR A 157 2.35 -12.12 2.43
N ILE A 158 1.33 -12.39 1.64
CA ILE A 158 -0.07 -12.35 2.04
C ILE A 158 -0.66 -13.75 1.97
N ASP A 159 -1.21 -14.25 3.07
CA ASP A 159 -2.05 -15.45 3.07
C ASP A 159 -3.38 -15.13 2.40
N THR A 160 -3.72 -15.86 1.34
CA THR A 160 -4.88 -15.53 0.52
C THR A 160 -6.20 -15.90 1.17
N ALA A 161 -6.21 -16.77 2.17
CA ALA A 161 -7.41 -17.17 2.89
C ALA A 161 -7.76 -16.16 4.00
N THR A 162 -6.78 -15.80 4.83
CA THR A 162 -6.98 -14.99 6.04
C THR A 162 -6.66 -13.51 5.85
N GLY A 163 -5.80 -13.18 4.89
CA GLY A 163 -5.23 -11.83 4.73
C GLY A 163 -4.05 -11.54 5.65
N ALA A 164 -3.63 -12.50 6.50
CA ALA A 164 -2.45 -12.32 7.33
C ALA A 164 -1.22 -12.00 6.47
N THR A 165 -0.49 -10.97 6.85
CA THR A 165 0.56 -10.39 6.02
C THR A 165 1.87 -10.31 6.77
N LEU A 166 2.96 -10.76 6.13
CA LEU A 166 4.32 -10.53 6.59
C LEU A 166 5.02 -9.53 5.64
N ILE A 167 5.52 -8.44 6.18
CA ILE A 167 6.39 -7.48 5.47
C ILE A 167 7.84 -7.86 5.70
N THR A 168 8.52 -8.32 4.65
CA THR A 168 9.96 -8.61 4.69
C THR A 168 10.74 -7.44 4.11
N GLN A 169 11.74 -6.94 4.85
CA GLN A 169 12.61 -5.85 4.39
C GLN A 169 14.05 -6.32 4.30
N LEU A 170 14.66 -6.11 3.13
CA LEU A 170 16.09 -6.30 2.89
C LEU A 170 16.79 -4.95 2.69
N PRO A 171 18.01 -4.78 3.20
CA PRO A 171 18.77 -3.57 2.95
C PRO A 171 19.18 -3.47 1.47
N ARG A 172 19.04 -2.29 0.89
CA ARG A 172 19.36 -2.03 -0.53
C ARG A 172 20.80 -2.36 -0.90
N ASN A 173 21.72 -2.29 0.08
CA ASN A 173 23.15 -2.56 -0.06
C ASN A 173 23.56 -3.99 0.29
N LEU A 174 22.60 -4.93 0.32
CA LEU A 174 22.91 -6.35 0.41
C LEU A 174 23.75 -6.74 -0.80
N GLN A 175 24.94 -7.32 -0.53
CA GLN A 175 25.92 -7.62 -1.57
C GLN A 175 25.72 -9.01 -2.16
N ASN A 176 26.10 -9.11 -3.43
CA ASN A 176 26.13 -10.33 -4.21
C ASN A 176 24.82 -11.15 -4.11
N PRO A 177 23.62 -10.53 -4.28
CA PRO A 177 22.38 -11.28 -4.22
C PRO A 177 22.40 -12.41 -5.25
N ILE A 178 22.08 -13.61 -4.78
CA ILE A 178 21.97 -14.78 -5.66
C ILE A 178 20.65 -14.77 -6.40
N PHE A 179 20.65 -15.32 -7.60
CA PHE A 179 19.43 -15.46 -8.41
C PHE A 179 18.81 -16.85 -8.20
N THR A 180 17.49 -16.94 -8.35
CA THR A 180 16.81 -18.24 -8.38
C THR A 180 17.38 -19.12 -9.50
N ALA A 181 17.47 -20.42 -9.25
CA ALA A 181 18.12 -21.37 -10.16
C ALA A 181 17.45 -21.43 -11.55
N ASP A 182 16.15 -21.13 -11.64
CA ASP A 182 15.37 -21.10 -12.88
C ASP A 182 15.61 -19.81 -13.70
N SER A 183 16.27 -18.81 -13.13
CA SER A 183 16.58 -17.56 -13.81
C SER A 183 17.74 -17.73 -14.80
N PRO A 184 17.68 -17.11 -16.00
CA PRO A 184 18.83 -17.05 -16.89
C PRO A 184 20.03 -16.33 -16.26
N LEU A 185 19.78 -15.40 -15.33
CA LEU A 185 20.83 -14.66 -14.63
C LEU A 185 21.65 -15.52 -13.68
N ALA A 186 21.12 -16.64 -13.17
CA ALA A 186 21.89 -17.57 -12.35
C ALA A 186 23.07 -18.21 -13.10
N GLN A 187 23.00 -18.29 -14.44
CA GLN A 187 24.08 -18.85 -15.24
C GLN A 187 25.21 -17.83 -15.46
N VAL A 188 24.90 -16.56 -15.53
CA VAL A 188 25.90 -15.49 -15.79
C VAL A 188 26.44 -14.91 -14.49
N TYR A 189 25.70 -15.01 -13.39
CA TYR A 189 26.12 -14.62 -12.05
C TYR A 189 26.09 -15.82 -11.07
N PRO A 190 26.90 -16.85 -11.27
CA PRO A 190 26.83 -18.10 -10.48
C PRO A 190 27.22 -17.93 -9.01
N TYR A 191 27.85 -16.81 -8.65
CA TYR A 191 28.25 -16.45 -7.28
C TYR A 191 27.49 -15.27 -6.70
N GLY A 192 26.36 -14.91 -7.30
CA GLY A 192 25.60 -13.72 -7.01
C GLY A 192 25.95 -12.55 -7.93
N PHE A 193 25.12 -11.53 -7.92
CA PHE A 193 25.25 -10.35 -8.76
C PHE A 193 26.55 -9.58 -8.44
N ASP A 194 27.35 -9.35 -9.45
CA ASP A 194 28.56 -8.53 -9.44
C ASP A 194 28.87 -8.14 -10.89
N ASP A 195 28.70 -6.86 -11.21
CA ASP A 195 29.00 -6.33 -12.55
C ASP A 195 30.42 -5.76 -12.69
N GLY A 196 31.23 -5.88 -11.63
CA GLY A 196 32.60 -5.36 -11.55
C GLY A 196 32.69 -3.90 -11.09
N GLY A 197 31.57 -3.22 -10.95
CA GLY A 197 31.46 -1.84 -10.43
C GLY A 197 30.52 -1.74 -9.25
N ASP A 198 29.45 -2.54 -9.24
CA ASP A 198 28.46 -2.63 -8.18
C ASP A 198 28.07 -4.09 -7.95
N SER A 199 27.71 -4.43 -6.70
CA SER A 199 27.24 -5.78 -6.32
C SER A 199 26.00 -5.72 -5.43
N PHE A 200 25.31 -4.57 -5.38
CA PHE A 200 24.19 -4.34 -4.49
C PHE A 200 22.86 -4.85 -5.05
N LEU A 201 21.98 -5.30 -4.16
CA LEU A 201 20.61 -5.71 -4.53
C LEU A 201 19.84 -4.61 -5.27
N SER A 202 20.04 -3.33 -4.87
CA SER A 202 19.39 -2.19 -5.54
C SER A 202 19.87 -1.94 -6.97
N SER A 203 21.07 -2.38 -7.33
CA SER A 203 21.64 -2.18 -8.67
C SER A 203 21.15 -3.20 -9.68
N VAL A 204 20.63 -4.34 -9.21
CA VAL A 204 20.08 -5.41 -10.08
C VAL A 204 19.00 -4.90 -11.03
N TRP A 205 18.13 -4.00 -10.53
CA TRP A 205 17.05 -3.41 -11.33
C TRP A 205 17.53 -2.75 -12.62
N HIS A 206 18.61 -1.99 -12.53
CA HIS A 206 19.13 -1.19 -13.65
C HIS A 206 20.19 -1.96 -14.43
N ASP A 207 21.18 -2.54 -13.72
CA ASP A 207 22.40 -3.00 -14.36
C ASP A 207 22.26 -4.39 -15.02
N ALA A 208 21.45 -5.29 -14.44
CA ALA A 208 21.28 -6.62 -15.03
C ALA A 208 20.63 -6.60 -16.43
N PRO A 209 19.57 -5.80 -16.70
CA PRO A 209 19.01 -5.68 -18.04
C PRO A 209 19.93 -4.97 -19.05
N ILE A 210 20.76 -4.04 -18.59
CA ILE A 210 21.73 -3.34 -19.46
C ILE A 210 22.86 -4.29 -19.86
N ASN A 211 23.36 -5.08 -18.90
CA ASN A 211 24.47 -5.99 -19.15
C ASN A 211 24.07 -7.21 -19.99
N TYR A 212 22.83 -7.66 -19.88
CA TYR A 212 22.31 -8.88 -20.54
C TYR A 212 20.93 -8.66 -21.18
N PRO A 213 20.79 -7.71 -22.11
CA PRO A 213 19.50 -7.35 -22.71
C PRO A 213 18.82 -8.51 -23.46
N GLU A 214 19.60 -9.53 -23.86
CA GLU A 214 19.10 -10.72 -24.56
C GLU A 214 18.13 -11.56 -23.71
N TYR A 215 18.23 -11.48 -22.39
CA TYR A 215 17.32 -12.22 -21.49
C TYR A 215 15.99 -11.51 -21.22
N PHE A 216 15.85 -10.25 -21.69
CA PHE A 216 14.70 -9.40 -21.39
C PHE A 216 13.91 -8.97 -22.64
N GLN A 217 14.08 -9.66 -23.77
CA GLN A 217 13.40 -9.30 -25.02
C GLN A 217 11.89 -9.56 -25.02
N ASP A 218 11.42 -10.44 -24.14
CA ASP A 218 10.03 -10.85 -24.05
C ASP A 218 9.31 -10.28 -22.82
N THR A 219 9.80 -9.17 -22.25
CA THR A 219 9.21 -8.48 -21.11
C THR A 219 9.16 -6.97 -21.30
N ASP A 220 8.12 -6.34 -20.75
CA ASP A 220 7.99 -4.89 -20.63
C ASP A 220 8.56 -4.38 -19.30
N TYR A 221 9.00 -5.30 -18.42
CA TYR A 221 9.40 -5.02 -17.03
C TYR A 221 10.78 -5.62 -16.69
N ALA A 222 11.76 -5.38 -17.55
CA ALA A 222 13.09 -6.00 -17.46
C ALA A 222 13.74 -5.84 -16.08
N GLY A 223 13.74 -4.62 -15.51
CA GLY A 223 14.30 -4.36 -14.18
C GLY A 223 13.53 -5.08 -13.06
N ALA A 224 12.21 -5.13 -13.15
CA ALA A 224 11.38 -5.83 -12.19
C ALA A 224 11.59 -7.35 -12.25
N ASP A 225 11.63 -7.94 -13.44
CA ASP A 225 11.89 -9.36 -13.60
C ASP A 225 13.28 -9.75 -13.07
N ALA A 226 14.31 -8.95 -13.37
CA ALA A 226 15.65 -9.17 -12.84
C ALA A 226 15.67 -9.12 -11.29
N LEU A 227 15.04 -8.10 -10.72
CA LEU A 227 15.00 -7.91 -9.27
C LEU A 227 14.16 -9.01 -8.57
N LYS A 228 13.04 -9.43 -9.15
CA LYS A 228 12.26 -10.56 -8.65
C LYS A 228 13.11 -11.83 -8.58
N TRP A 229 13.85 -12.17 -9.62
CA TRP A 229 14.73 -13.35 -9.61
C TRP A 229 15.82 -13.25 -8.52
N ALA A 230 16.34 -12.05 -8.25
CA ALA A 230 17.29 -11.85 -7.15
C ALA A 230 16.60 -12.01 -5.78
N TRP A 231 15.42 -11.40 -5.59
CA TRP A 231 14.64 -11.56 -4.37
C TRP A 231 14.25 -13.02 -4.11
N GLU A 232 13.81 -13.74 -5.14
CA GLU A 232 13.52 -15.18 -5.05
C GLU A 232 14.75 -15.99 -4.60
N GLY A 233 15.92 -15.69 -5.17
CA GLY A 233 17.18 -16.33 -4.80
C GLY A 233 17.56 -16.04 -3.35
N VAL A 234 17.46 -14.80 -2.91
CA VAL A 234 17.83 -14.35 -1.56
C VAL A 234 16.85 -14.86 -0.51
N THR A 235 15.55 -14.75 -0.75
CA THR A 235 14.51 -15.04 0.25
C THR A 235 13.98 -16.47 0.22
N GLY A 236 14.22 -17.21 -0.86
CA GLY A 236 13.58 -18.50 -1.10
C GLY A 236 12.08 -18.43 -1.39
N GLN A 237 11.53 -17.21 -1.52
CA GLN A 237 10.11 -16.98 -1.77
C GLN A 237 9.88 -16.52 -3.21
N LYS A 238 8.99 -17.20 -3.94
CA LYS A 238 8.64 -16.80 -5.30
C LYS A 238 7.90 -15.47 -5.29
N ILE A 239 8.36 -14.50 -6.08
CA ILE A 239 7.72 -13.19 -6.21
C ILE A 239 6.68 -13.21 -7.34
N ASP A 240 5.43 -12.93 -7.02
CA ASP A 240 4.34 -12.95 -7.98
C ASP A 240 4.21 -11.66 -8.76
N TYR A 241 4.16 -10.55 -8.03
CA TYR A 241 3.96 -9.22 -8.61
C TYR A 241 4.94 -8.22 -8.04
N PHE A 242 5.07 -7.09 -8.71
CA PHE A 242 5.71 -5.92 -8.14
C PHE A 242 4.79 -4.70 -8.19
N VAL A 243 5.03 -3.76 -7.31
CA VAL A 243 4.46 -2.41 -7.33
C VAL A 243 5.61 -1.44 -7.07
N LEU A 244 5.91 -0.62 -8.06
CA LEU A 244 6.88 0.46 -7.96
C LEU A 244 6.13 1.79 -7.82
N VAL A 245 6.43 2.54 -6.76
CA VAL A 245 5.92 3.89 -6.53
C VAL A 245 7.10 4.84 -6.51
N ASN A 246 7.10 5.86 -7.35
CA ASN A 246 8.10 6.90 -7.29
C ASN A 246 7.79 7.93 -6.18
N ILE A 247 8.76 8.81 -5.87
CA ILE A 247 8.64 9.78 -4.78
C ILE A 247 7.43 10.71 -5.00
N ASP A 248 7.28 11.25 -6.20
CA ASP A 248 6.18 12.17 -6.51
C ASP A 248 4.83 11.45 -6.46
N GLY A 249 4.81 10.15 -6.85
CA GLY A 249 3.64 9.29 -6.74
C GLY A 249 3.21 9.06 -5.30
N LEU A 250 4.16 8.82 -4.42
CA LEU A 250 3.87 8.64 -2.99
C LEU A 250 3.28 9.93 -2.40
N VAL A 251 3.89 11.09 -2.68
CA VAL A 251 3.41 12.39 -2.21
C VAL A 251 1.98 12.63 -2.69
N ASN A 252 1.73 12.49 -3.99
CA ASN A 252 0.43 12.75 -4.57
C ASN A 252 -0.64 11.74 -4.11
N LEU A 253 -0.29 10.47 -3.95
CA LEU A 253 -1.20 9.44 -3.44
C LEU A 253 -1.65 9.78 -2.02
N ILE A 254 -0.71 10.12 -1.13
CA ILE A 254 -1.02 10.48 0.26
C ILE A 254 -1.85 11.76 0.32
N ASP A 255 -1.52 12.78 -0.47
CA ASP A 255 -2.31 14.01 -0.54
C ASP A 255 -3.72 13.75 -1.08
N ALA A 256 -3.86 12.92 -2.11
CA ALA A 256 -5.14 12.51 -2.66
C ALA A 256 -5.99 11.72 -1.64
N MET A 257 -5.36 10.91 -0.78
CA MET A 257 -6.02 10.24 0.35
C MET A 257 -6.41 11.23 1.46
N GLY A 258 -5.86 12.43 1.47
CA GLY A 258 -6.10 13.47 2.48
C GLY A 258 -5.10 13.47 3.61
N GLY A 259 -3.93 12.91 3.39
CA GLY A 259 -2.89 12.73 4.37
C GLY A 259 -2.89 11.35 5.01
N VAL A 260 -1.93 11.10 5.86
CA VAL A 260 -1.74 9.84 6.61
C VAL A 260 -1.45 10.15 8.07
N THR A 261 -1.95 9.34 8.98
CA THR A 261 -1.70 9.49 10.42
C THR A 261 -0.71 8.43 10.88
N VAL A 262 0.39 8.86 11.51
CA VAL A 262 1.47 8.00 12.02
C VAL A 262 1.97 8.52 13.37
N ASN A 263 2.64 7.67 14.13
CA ASN A 263 3.39 8.08 15.30
C ASN A 263 4.80 8.57 14.88
N VAL A 264 5.24 9.67 15.47
CA VAL A 264 6.55 10.27 15.22
C VAL A 264 7.33 10.25 16.52
N ASN A 265 8.27 9.31 16.65
CA ASN A 265 8.96 9.01 17.91
C ASN A 265 10.06 10.03 18.28
N PHE A 266 10.53 10.80 17.31
CA PHE A 266 11.50 11.88 17.47
C PHE A 266 11.30 12.93 16.37
N PRO A 267 11.76 14.19 16.52
CA PRO A 267 11.63 15.22 15.50
C PRO A 267 12.38 14.84 14.21
N ILE A 268 11.67 14.69 13.09
CA ILE A 268 12.24 14.24 11.82
C ILE A 268 12.61 15.45 10.97
N ALA A 269 13.88 15.55 10.61
CA ALA A 269 14.40 16.61 9.76
C ALA A 269 13.86 16.52 8.33
N LYS A 270 13.42 17.63 7.78
CA LYS A 270 13.04 17.80 6.37
C LYS A 270 14.14 18.50 5.63
N GLU A 271 14.46 18.01 4.43
CA GLU A 271 15.54 18.50 3.58
C GLU A 271 16.93 18.46 4.22
N GLY A 272 17.94 18.60 3.40
CA GLY A 272 19.33 18.50 3.80
C GLY A 272 19.88 17.08 3.84
N SER A 273 21.14 16.96 4.20
CA SER A 273 21.90 15.73 4.24
C SER A 273 22.79 15.67 5.47
N SER A 274 22.82 14.50 6.12
CA SER A 274 23.73 14.28 7.25
C SER A 274 25.21 14.38 6.86
N SER A 275 25.56 14.10 5.59
CA SER A 275 26.94 14.25 5.09
C SER A 275 27.37 15.70 4.93
N ASP A 276 26.43 16.60 4.65
CA ASP A 276 26.71 18.02 4.39
C ASP A 276 26.46 18.91 5.63
N TYR A 277 26.07 18.31 6.75
CA TYR A 277 25.78 19.02 7.99
C TYR A 277 24.68 20.09 7.85
N ASP A 278 23.69 19.86 7.01
CA ASP A 278 22.60 20.77 6.70
C ASP A 278 21.20 20.19 6.96
N CYS A 279 21.11 19.19 7.83
CA CYS A 279 19.84 18.54 8.19
C CYS A 279 18.80 19.54 8.69
N GLY A 280 17.57 19.40 8.19
CA GLY A 280 16.42 20.19 8.64
C GLY A 280 16.35 21.61 8.10
N ILE A 281 17.03 21.89 6.97
CA ILE A 281 16.92 23.20 6.31
C ILE A 281 15.48 23.52 5.87
N GLY A 282 14.67 22.47 5.59
CA GLY A 282 13.24 22.54 5.32
C GLY A 282 12.36 22.48 6.58
N GLY A 283 12.95 22.51 7.78
CA GLY A 283 12.24 22.38 9.05
C GLY A 283 12.17 20.93 9.54
N TYR A 284 11.25 20.67 10.46
CA TYR A 284 11.08 19.37 11.11
C TYR A 284 9.62 18.96 11.13
N ILE A 285 9.38 17.64 11.09
CA ILE A 285 8.12 17.04 11.50
C ILE A 285 8.20 16.90 13.02
N PRO A 286 7.25 17.48 13.78
CA PRO A 286 7.30 17.41 15.24
C PRO A 286 7.08 15.99 15.74
N GLU A 287 7.70 15.66 16.85
CA GLU A 287 7.44 14.43 17.59
C GLU A 287 6.02 14.41 18.14
N GLY A 288 5.44 13.24 18.28
CA GLY A 288 4.16 13.01 18.93
C GLY A 288 3.40 11.82 18.38
N PRO A 289 2.42 11.32 19.16
CA PRO A 289 1.48 10.31 18.68
C PRO A 289 0.51 10.93 17.66
N ASP A 290 -0.06 10.09 16.81
CA ASP A 290 -1.14 10.41 15.87
C ASP A 290 -0.90 11.67 15.02
N GLN A 291 0.34 11.86 14.56
CA GLN A 291 0.69 12.99 13.71
C GLN A 291 0.08 12.82 12.32
N HIS A 292 -0.73 13.80 11.91
CA HIS A 292 -1.31 13.83 10.56
C HIS A 292 -0.33 14.48 9.58
N LEU A 293 0.17 13.69 8.64
CA LEU A 293 1.16 14.09 7.65
C LEU A 293 0.51 14.26 6.28
N ASN A 294 0.83 15.34 5.58
CA ASN A 294 0.59 15.47 4.14
C ASN A 294 1.61 14.62 3.36
N GLY A 295 1.45 14.52 2.04
CA GLY A 295 2.33 13.70 1.21
C GLY A 295 3.80 14.07 1.31
N THR A 296 4.14 15.37 1.36
CA THR A 296 5.52 15.83 1.50
C THR A 296 6.12 15.45 2.86
N ASP A 297 5.38 15.63 3.95
CA ASP A 297 5.84 15.27 5.28
C ASP A 297 5.95 13.75 5.43
N ALA A 298 5.00 12.98 4.88
CA ALA A 298 5.06 11.52 4.86
C ALA A 298 6.27 11.00 4.06
N MET A 299 6.60 11.64 2.95
CA MET A 299 7.82 11.33 2.19
C MET A 299 9.08 11.56 3.03
N TRP A 300 9.18 12.69 3.74
CA TRP A 300 10.32 12.96 4.62
C TRP A 300 10.35 12.03 5.83
N TYR A 301 9.19 11.67 6.40
CA TYR A 301 9.07 10.65 7.44
C TYR A 301 9.72 9.33 7.02
N ALA A 302 9.44 8.86 5.81
CA ALA A 302 9.96 7.60 5.29
C ALA A 302 11.41 7.68 4.77
N ARG A 303 11.92 8.89 4.45
CA ARG A 303 13.20 9.05 3.75
C ARG A 303 14.32 9.61 4.61
N SER A 304 14.00 10.48 5.57
CA SER A 304 15.01 11.18 6.36
C SER A 304 15.92 10.20 7.11
N ARG A 305 17.23 10.47 7.04
CA ARG A 305 18.27 9.75 7.77
C ARG A 305 18.94 10.63 8.82
N CYS A 306 18.60 11.93 8.79
CA CYS A 306 19.15 12.90 9.71
C CYS A 306 18.65 12.60 11.13
N ASN A 307 19.57 12.48 12.09
CA ASN A 307 19.27 12.23 13.51
C ASN A 307 18.39 11.00 13.76
N SER A 308 18.36 10.06 12.81
CA SER A 308 17.54 8.87 12.93
C SER A 308 18.13 7.92 13.97
N PRO A 309 17.45 7.67 15.08
CA PRO A 309 17.82 6.59 15.97
C PRO A 309 17.94 5.28 15.19
N ASN A 310 18.91 4.46 15.55
CA ASN A 310 19.20 3.21 14.85
C ASN A 310 19.49 3.35 13.34
N GLY A 311 19.90 4.54 12.88
CA GLY A 311 20.39 4.81 11.52
C GLY A 311 19.42 4.35 10.41
N ASP A 312 19.88 3.42 9.56
CA ASP A 312 19.10 2.91 8.42
C ASP A 312 17.94 2.00 8.86
N PHE A 313 18.06 1.32 9.98
CA PHE A 313 17.00 0.51 10.57
C PHE A 313 15.79 1.34 11.00
N GLY A 314 16.02 2.45 11.72
CA GLY A 314 14.94 3.37 12.08
C GLY A 314 14.21 3.92 10.85
N ARG A 315 14.92 4.14 9.73
CA ARG A 315 14.29 4.48 8.45
C ARG A 315 13.42 3.33 7.92
N MET A 316 13.94 2.11 7.90
CA MET A 316 13.19 0.93 7.44
C MET A 316 11.92 0.72 8.28
N GLN A 317 12.00 0.94 9.59
CA GLN A 317 10.85 0.91 10.50
C GLN A 317 9.79 1.95 10.11
N ARG A 318 10.18 3.21 9.93
CA ARG A 318 9.25 4.26 9.50
C ARG A 318 8.60 3.95 8.15
N GLN A 319 9.32 3.32 7.22
CA GLN A 319 8.74 2.88 5.95
C GLN A 319 7.65 1.83 6.15
N SER A 320 7.86 0.83 7.00
CA SER A 320 6.83 -0.15 7.35
C SER A 320 5.62 0.50 8.01
N CYS A 321 5.85 1.44 8.94
CA CYS A 321 4.79 2.16 9.62
C CYS A 321 3.96 3.01 8.64
N LEU A 322 4.61 3.66 7.66
CA LEU A 322 3.91 4.41 6.62
C LEU A 322 3.05 3.48 5.74
N VAL A 323 3.59 2.34 5.32
CA VAL A 323 2.83 1.36 4.51
C VAL A 323 1.63 0.84 5.29
N ASN A 324 1.80 0.48 6.56
CA ASN A 324 0.70 0.03 7.43
C ASN A 324 -0.36 1.12 7.61
N ALA A 325 0.05 2.37 7.82
CA ALA A 325 -0.87 3.50 7.94
C ALA A 325 -1.66 3.74 6.65
N VAL A 326 -1.03 3.64 5.48
CA VAL A 326 -1.70 3.74 4.16
C VAL A 326 -2.72 2.61 4.01
N ILE A 327 -2.36 1.35 4.31
CA ILE A 327 -3.28 0.21 4.25
C ILE A 327 -4.51 0.43 5.13
N ASN A 328 -4.32 0.87 6.38
CA ASN A 328 -5.40 1.08 7.33
C ASN A 328 -6.31 2.27 6.98
N GLN A 329 -5.80 3.28 6.26
CA GLN A 329 -6.56 4.46 5.86
C GLN A 329 -7.16 4.35 4.45
N ALA A 330 -6.81 3.32 3.69
CA ALA A 330 -7.39 3.02 2.38
C ALA A 330 -8.82 2.45 2.50
N ASP A 331 -9.68 3.10 3.31
CA ASP A 331 -11.06 2.66 3.48
C ASP A 331 -11.94 2.94 2.24
N PRO A 332 -12.91 2.06 1.94
CA PRO A 332 -13.75 2.20 0.74
C PRO A 332 -14.49 3.55 0.62
N PRO A 333 -15.06 4.15 1.67
CA PRO A 333 -15.63 5.48 1.62
C PRO A 333 -14.65 6.58 1.19
N THR A 334 -13.44 6.61 1.76
CA THR A 334 -12.41 7.57 1.40
C THR A 334 -11.95 7.37 -0.03
N MET A 335 -11.72 6.13 -0.44
CA MET A 335 -11.36 5.79 -1.81
C MET A 335 -12.42 6.24 -2.82
N LEU A 336 -13.70 6.04 -2.51
CA LEU A 336 -14.79 6.43 -3.40
C LEU A 336 -14.93 7.95 -3.51
N THR A 337 -14.82 8.70 -2.40
CA THR A 337 -14.97 10.16 -2.39
C THR A 337 -13.81 10.91 -3.01
N ARG A 338 -12.61 10.33 -2.98
CA ARG A 338 -11.35 10.89 -3.51
C ARG A 338 -10.83 10.17 -4.73
N TYR A 339 -11.68 9.36 -5.35
CA TYR A 339 -11.29 8.47 -6.44
C TYR A 339 -10.59 9.22 -7.60
N GLU A 340 -11.08 10.39 -8.00
CA GLU A 340 -10.51 11.17 -9.11
C GLU A 340 -9.07 11.62 -8.80
N ASP A 341 -8.85 12.12 -7.59
CA ASP A 341 -7.53 12.60 -7.14
C ASP A 341 -6.54 11.41 -7.06
N ILE A 342 -6.97 10.29 -6.47
CA ILE A 342 -6.17 9.07 -6.33
C ILE A 342 -5.83 8.47 -7.70
N ALA A 343 -6.82 8.35 -8.57
CA ALA A 343 -6.63 7.81 -9.91
C ALA A 343 -5.69 8.69 -10.77
N SER A 344 -5.83 10.01 -10.67
CA SER A 344 -4.93 10.94 -11.35
C SER A 344 -3.50 10.86 -10.81
N ALA A 345 -3.34 10.72 -9.49
CA ALA A 345 -2.03 10.57 -8.87
C ALA A 345 -1.34 9.26 -9.25
N ALA A 346 -2.09 8.16 -9.37
CA ALA A 346 -1.54 6.84 -9.69
C ALA A 346 -1.08 6.72 -11.16
N GLY A 347 -1.72 7.43 -12.08
CA GLY A 347 -1.62 7.16 -13.53
C GLY A 347 -0.23 7.30 -14.16
N ASP A 348 0.63 8.16 -13.63
CA ASP A 348 1.97 8.43 -14.19
C ASP A 348 3.12 8.05 -13.21
N MET A 349 2.80 7.50 -12.03
CA MET A 349 3.74 7.41 -10.90
C MET A 349 3.80 6.04 -10.25
N VAL A 350 2.91 5.14 -10.65
CA VAL A 350 2.86 3.75 -10.19
C VAL A 350 3.07 2.83 -11.39
N SER A 351 4.02 1.91 -11.29
CA SER A 351 4.24 0.84 -12.26
C SER A 351 4.04 -0.51 -11.60
N THR A 352 3.35 -1.42 -12.29
CA THR A 352 3.10 -2.77 -11.79
C THR A 352 2.89 -3.74 -12.93
N ASP A 353 3.17 -5.01 -12.71
CA ASP A 353 2.84 -6.10 -13.63
C ASP A 353 1.54 -6.83 -13.25
N ILE A 354 0.78 -6.30 -12.27
CA ILE A 354 -0.56 -6.81 -11.94
C ILE A 354 -1.49 -6.55 -13.12
N PRO A 355 -2.07 -7.56 -13.78
CA PRO A 355 -2.96 -7.35 -14.91
C PRO A 355 -4.34 -6.87 -14.47
N GLN A 356 -5.01 -6.10 -15.35
CA GLN A 356 -6.36 -5.59 -15.09
C GLN A 356 -7.38 -6.70 -14.74
N GLU A 357 -7.21 -7.87 -15.32
CA GLU A 357 -8.06 -9.02 -15.10
C GLU A 357 -8.02 -9.53 -13.65
N HIS A 358 -6.94 -9.24 -12.93
CA HIS A 358 -6.75 -9.67 -11.53
C HIS A 358 -7.11 -8.59 -10.50
N LEU A 359 -7.47 -7.37 -10.93
CA LEU A 359 -7.76 -6.26 -10.01
C LEU A 359 -8.89 -6.58 -9.02
N SER A 360 -9.94 -7.26 -9.47
CA SER A 360 -11.04 -7.67 -8.57
C SER A 360 -10.55 -8.59 -7.45
N ALA A 361 -9.69 -9.54 -7.78
CA ALA A 361 -9.11 -10.46 -6.80
C ALA A 361 -8.13 -9.72 -5.85
N MET A 362 -7.37 -8.75 -6.37
CA MET A 362 -6.48 -7.93 -5.54
C MET A 362 -7.25 -7.04 -4.56
N VAL A 363 -8.37 -6.45 -5.01
CA VAL A 363 -9.27 -5.64 -4.14
C VAL A 363 -9.88 -6.51 -3.05
N ASP A 364 -10.35 -7.72 -3.38
CA ASP A 364 -10.87 -8.67 -2.40
C ASP A 364 -9.77 -9.09 -1.39
N LEU A 365 -8.56 -9.38 -1.89
CA LEU A 365 -7.41 -9.70 -1.04
C LEU A 365 -7.04 -8.55 -0.11
N ALA A 366 -7.00 -7.31 -0.60
CA ALA A 366 -6.78 -6.12 0.21
C ALA A 366 -7.85 -5.96 1.31
N GLY A 367 -9.11 -6.27 1.00
CA GLY A 367 -10.20 -6.32 1.98
C GLY A 367 -9.97 -7.37 3.07
N ARG A 368 -9.41 -8.54 2.74
CA ARG A 368 -9.04 -9.57 3.74
C ARG A 368 -7.89 -9.11 4.61
N VAL A 369 -6.85 -8.50 4.04
CA VAL A 369 -5.72 -7.92 4.81
C VAL A 369 -6.24 -6.91 5.83
N GLN A 370 -7.12 -6.00 5.40
CA GLN A 370 -7.70 -4.98 6.27
C GLN A 370 -8.60 -5.59 7.37
N ALA A 371 -9.37 -6.62 7.05
CA ALA A 371 -10.24 -7.29 8.02
C ALA A 371 -9.46 -8.19 9.00
N GLY A 372 -8.36 -8.78 8.57
CA GLY A 372 -7.54 -9.70 9.38
C GLY A 372 -6.71 -9.00 10.44
N HIS A 373 -6.36 -7.72 10.25
CA HIS A 373 -5.57 -6.89 11.18
C HIS A 373 -4.22 -7.49 11.64
N ILE A 374 -3.74 -8.56 10.97
CA ILE A 374 -2.45 -9.19 11.26
C ILE A 374 -1.46 -8.77 10.19
N VAL A 375 -0.62 -7.83 10.55
CA VAL A 375 0.49 -7.38 9.72
C VAL A 375 1.75 -7.45 10.57
N ASN A 376 2.58 -8.45 10.28
CA ASN A 376 3.86 -8.63 10.92
C ASN A 376 4.99 -8.14 10.00
N ARG A 377 6.16 -7.87 10.55
CA ARG A 377 7.35 -7.52 9.78
C ARG A 377 8.57 -8.31 10.24
N ILE A 378 9.50 -8.52 9.32
CA ILE A 378 10.85 -8.96 9.57
C ILE A 378 11.81 -8.06 8.80
N SER A 379 12.82 -7.51 9.48
CA SER A 379 13.79 -6.61 8.90
C SER A 379 15.21 -7.15 9.11
N PHE A 380 16.00 -7.14 8.05
CA PHE A 380 17.39 -7.61 8.10
C PHE A 380 18.33 -6.42 8.28
N VAL A 381 18.90 -6.30 9.46
CA VAL A 381 19.79 -5.22 9.88
C VAL A 381 21.22 -5.73 10.00
N HIS A 382 22.17 -4.93 9.49
CA HIS A 382 23.58 -5.30 9.50
C HIS A 382 24.08 -5.51 10.96
N GLU A 383 24.77 -6.63 11.21
CA GLU A 383 25.30 -7.08 12.50
C GLU A 383 24.24 -7.53 13.55
N GLU A 384 22.97 -7.60 13.18
CA GLU A 384 21.92 -8.14 14.06
C GLU A 384 21.55 -9.56 13.68
N ASN A 385 21.22 -10.39 14.67
CA ASN A 385 20.76 -11.78 14.51
C ASN A 385 21.59 -12.64 13.51
N GLY A 386 22.88 -12.37 13.43
CA GLY A 386 23.80 -13.06 12.53
C GLY A 386 23.74 -12.60 11.08
N PHE A 387 22.93 -11.59 10.76
CA PHE A 387 22.87 -11.03 9.42
C PHE A 387 24.03 -10.07 9.15
N ASN A 388 24.65 -10.21 7.97
CA ASN A 388 25.67 -9.30 7.47
C ASN A 388 25.41 -8.95 6.01
N ALA A 389 25.12 -7.68 5.74
CA ALA A 389 24.77 -7.21 4.40
C ALA A 389 25.94 -7.33 3.40
N ALA A 390 27.20 -7.27 3.87
CA ALA A 390 28.38 -7.39 3.02
C ALA A 390 28.77 -8.84 2.74
N TYR A 391 28.42 -9.77 3.64
CA TYR A 391 28.67 -11.21 3.51
C TYR A 391 27.43 -12.00 3.91
N PRO A 392 26.33 -11.90 3.13
CA PRO A 392 25.05 -12.47 3.52
C PRO A 392 25.08 -13.99 3.54
N ASP A 393 24.53 -14.59 4.61
CA ASP A 393 24.17 -16.01 4.64
C ASP A 393 22.73 -16.16 4.13
N PHE A 394 22.58 -16.56 2.87
CA PHE A 394 21.26 -16.69 2.25
C PHE A 394 20.44 -17.83 2.87
N ASN A 395 21.06 -18.89 3.42
CA ASN A 395 20.33 -19.94 4.12
C ASN A 395 19.72 -19.41 5.43
N LEU A 396 20.46 -18.57 6.16
CA LEU A 396 19.95 -17.90 7.36
C LEU A 396 18.75 -17.02 7.02
N ILE A 397 18.87 -16.18 5.98
CA ILE A 397 17.79 -15.29 5.53
C ILE A 397 16.53 -16.11 5.16
N GLN A 398 16.69 -17.16 4.36
CA GLN A 398 15.57 -18.01 3.91
C GLN A 398 14.90 -18.72 5.09
N THR A 399 15.66 -19.20 6.06
CA THR A 399 15.13 -19.87 7.26
C THR A 399 14.33 -18.88 8.10
N GLN A 400 14.89 -17.72 8.43
CA GLN A 400 14.22 -16.72 9.25
C GLN A 400 12.92 -16.20 8.58
N ILE A 401 12.90 -16.02 7.27
CA ILE A 401 11.70 -15.63 6.53
C ILE A 401 10.65 -16.75 6.57
N SER A 402 11.05 -18.00 6.38
CA SER A 402 10.12 -19.13 6.43
C SER A 402 9.47 -19.26 7.81
N ASP A 403 10.27 -19.18 8.88
CA ASP A 403 9.79 -19.24 10.26
C ASP A 403 8.83 -18.05 10.57
N ALA A 404 9.15 -16.85 10.07
CA ALA A 404 8.30 -15.67 10.22
C ALA A 404 6.95 -15.81 9.48
N ILE A 405 6.94 -16.41 8.28
CA ILE A 405 5.71 -16.70 7.54
C ILE A 405 4.85 -17.72 8.31
N GLU A 406 5.46 -18.79 8.84
CA GLU A 406 4.74 -19.80 9.60
C GLU A 406 4.16 -19.22 10.90
N SER A 407 4.92 -18.39 11.63
CA SER A 407 4.44 -17.75 12.85
C SER A 407 3.28 -16.78 12.57
N THR A 408 3.37 -16.00 11.50
CA THR A 408 2.28 -15.06 11.10
C THR A 408 0.99 -15.82 10.73
N LYS A 409 1.11 -16.96 10.05
CA LYS A 409 -0.06 -17.82 9.74
C LYS A 409 -0.64 -18.47 10.99
N ALA A 410 0.21 -18.91 11.93
CA ALA A 410 -0.23 -19.52 13.19
C ALA A 410 -0.98 -18.50 14.07
N GLU A 411 -0.51 -17.25 14.10
CA GLU A 411 -1.20 -16.16 14.80
C GLU A 411 -2.61 -15.91 14.21
N ALA A 412 -2.74 -15.90 12.89
CA ALA A 412 -4.02 -15.75 12.23
C ALA A 412 -4.98 -16.90 12.54
N ALA A 413 -4.49 -18.12 12.56
CA ALA A 413 -5.29 -19.29 12.89
C ALA A 413 -5.75 -19.29 14.36
N ALA A 414 -4.93 -18.77 15.27
CA ALA A 414 -5.29 -18.66 16.70
C ALA A 414 -6.37 -17.59 16.93
N ASN A 415 -6.38 -16.52 16.15
CA ASN A 415 -7.39 -15.46 16.26
C ASN A 415 -8.74 -15.84 15.64
N ASP A 416 -8.76 -16.83 14.72
CA ASP A 416 -10.00 -17.35 14.11
C ASP A 416 -10.72 -18.41 14.97
N GLU A 417 -10.09 -18.96 16.01
CA GLU A 417 -10.78 -19.86 16.93
C GLU A 417 -11.79 -19.07 17.77
N PRO A 418 -13.11 -19.42 17.75
CA PRO A 418 -14.09 -18.73 18.58
C PRO A 418 -13.73 -18.92 20.06
N GLU A 419 -13.64 -17.81 20.81
CA GLU A 419 -13.47 -17.84 22.27
C GLU A 419 -14.39 -18.90 22.87
N GLN A 420 -13.83 -20.00 23.36
CA GLN A 420 -14.61 -20.96 24.14
C GLN A 420 -15.16 -20.21 25.38
N PRO A 421 -16.47 -20.26 25.63
CA PRO A 421 -17.00 -19.66 26.84
C PRO A 421 -16.25 -20.24 28.03
N ALA A 422 -15.62 -19.37 28.82
CA ALA A 422 -14.96 -19.75 30.05
C ALA A 422 -15.91 -20.62 30.89
N GLU A 423 -15.55 -21.88 31.17
CA GLU A 423 -16.25 -22.70 32.11
C GLU A 423 -16.31 -21.95 33.46
N PRO A 424 -17.45 -21.87 34.11
CA PRO A 424 -17.56 -21.15 35.36
C PRO A 424 -16.67 -21.82 36.41
N GLU A 425 -15.64 -21.10 36.86
CA GLU A 425 -14.78 -21.52 37.97
C GLU A 425 -15.63 -21.87 39.16
N THR A 426 -15.57 -23.13 39.56
CA THR A 426 -16.21 -23.65 40.75
C THR A 426 -15.52 -23.04 41.97
N THR A 427 -16.17 -22.09 42.61
CA THR A 427 -15.70 -21.43 43.82
C THR A 427 -15.57 -22.45 44.94
N THR A 428 -14.33 -22.90 45.17
CA THR A 428 -13.97 -23.65 46.41
C THR A 428 -13.64 -22.61 47.48
N ALA A 429 -14.30 -22.69 48.60
CA ALA A 429 -14.16 -21.79 49.74
C ALA A 429 -12.72 -21.79 50.30
N PRO A 430 -12.20 -20.63 50.74
CA PRO A 430 -10.82 -20.53 51.21
C PRO A 430 -10.65 -21.07 52.63
N GLU A 431 -9.60 -21.87 52.80
CA GLU A 431 -9.03 -22.24 54.09
C GLU A 431 -8.14 -21.09 54.60
N PRO A 432 -8.06 -20.84 55.95
CA PRO A 432 -7.46 -19.62 56.47
C PRO A 432 -5.93 -19.61 56.34
N ALA A 433 -5.41 -18.54 55.75
CA ALA A 433 -3.99 -18.30 55.50
C ALA A 433 -3.22 -17.91 56.78
N GLU A 434 -2.06 -18.52 56.98
CA GLU A 434 -1.04 -18.04 57.90
C GLU A 434 -0.36 -16.80 57.31
N THR A 435 -0.27 -15.78 58.14
CA THR A 435 0.36 -14.49 57.81
C THR A 435 1.88 -14.64 57.80
N THR A 436 2.48 -14.56 56.60
CA THR A 436 3.91 -14.27 56.46
C THR A 436 4.06 -12.91 55.79
N GLU A 437 4.64 -12.00 56.56
CA GLU A 437 4.93 -10.61 56.18
C GLU A 437 6.05 -10.63 55.11
N GLN A 438 5.68 -10.37 53.87
CA GLN A 438 6.62 -10.15 52.76
C GLN A 438 6.56 -8.68 52.36
N ALA A 439 7.73 -8.03 52.34
CA ALA A 439 7.91 -6.65 51.92
C ALA A 439 7.45 -6.45 50.47
N PRO A 440 6.97 -5.26 50.08
CA PRO A 440 6.51 -5.00 48.73
C PRO A 440 7.68 -5.05 47.73
N GLU A 441 7.68 -6.02 46.82
CA GLU A 441 8.49 -5.99 45.60
C GLU A 441 7.99 -4.82 44.75
N VAL A 442 8.91 -3.94 44.45
CA VAL A 442 8.78 -2.89 43.44
C VAL A 442 8.56 -3.61 42.11
N PRO A 443 7.55 -3.27 41.28
CA PRO A 443 7.45 -3.80 39.95
C PRO A 443 8.73 -3.48 39.20
N GLU A 444 9.45 -4.48 38.79
CA GLU A 444 10.58 -4.35 37.84
C GLU A 444 9.96 -3.80 36.55
N GLU A 445 10.32 -2.57 36.23
CA GLU A 445 10.02 -1.90 34.99
C GLU A 445 10.54 -2.82 33.89
N THR A 446 9.63 -3.46 33.16
CA THR A 446 9.98 -4.29 32.03
C THR A 446 10.68 -3.37 31.05
N ALA A 447 12.00 -3.44 31.00
CA ALA A 447 12.79 -2.81 29.97
C ALA A 447 12.18 -3.25 28.63
N ALA A 448 11.77 -2.31 27.81
CA ALA A 448 11.37 -2.57 26.43
C ALA A 448 12.51 -3.39 25.80
N GLU A 449 12.22 -4.64 25.39
CA GLU A 449 13.18 -5.44 24.64
C GLU A 449 13.54 -4.63 23.39
N GLU A 450 14.84 -4.36 23.22
CA GLU A 450 15.34 -3.75 21.98
C GLU A 450 14.89 -4.60 20.80
N PRO A 451 14.38 -4.00 19.71
CA PRO A 451 13.88 -4.74 18.57
C PRO A 451 15.00 -5.62 17.99
N THR A 452 14.88 -6.90 18.17
CA THR A 452 15.82 -7.89 17.64
C THR A 452 15.51 -8.09 16.16
N GLY A 453 16.26 -7.46 15.28
CA GLY A 453 16.19 -7.71 13.84
C GLY A 453 16.26 -9.22 13.54
N GLY A 454 15.50 -9.71 12.56
CA GLY A 454 15.43 -11.13 12.18
C GLY A 454 14.39 -11.96 12.94
N GLN A 455 13.59 -11.37 13.85
CA GLN A 455 12.37 -11.96 14.39
C GLN A 455 11.15 -11.22 13.83
N ALA A 456 10.06 -11.95 13.56
CA ALA A 456 8.81 -11.32 13.16
C ALA A 456 8.20 -10.57 14.36
N GLU A 457 7.81 -9.32 14.11
CA GLU A 457 7.13 -8.48 15.10
C GLU A 457 5.85 -7.90 14.51
N ASN A 458 4.84 -7.64 15.34
CA ASN A 458 3.62 -6.99 14.88
C ASN A 458 3.91 -5.54 14.50
N VAL A 459 3.49 -5.13 13.31
CA VAL A 459 3.77 -3.76 12.81
C VAL A 459 3.06 -2.71 13.64
N ALA A 460 1.87 -2.99 14.18
CA ALA A 460 1.15 -2.04 15.03
C ALA A 460 1.91 -1.76 16.33
N ASP A 461 2.49 -2.80 16.95
CA ASP A 461 3.32 -2.67 18.16
C ASP A 461 4.62 -1.93 17.85
N ALA A 462 5.29 -2.32 16.76
CA ALA A 462 6.51 -1.65 16.28
C ALA A 462 6.30 -0.18 15.89
N CYS A 463 5.09 0.19 15.53
CA CYS A 463 4.70 1.56 15.16
C CYS A 463 3.98 2.31 16.29
N ALA A 464 3.85 1.71 17.48
CA ALA A 464 3.34 2.40 18.65
C ALA A 464 4.23 3.60 19.00
N TYR A 465 3.63 4.65 19.53
CA TYR A 465 4.40 5.82 19.92
C TYR A 465 5.33 5.48 21.10
N GLN A 466 6.62 5.69 20.88
CA GLN A 466 7.67 5.61 21.90
C GLN A 466 8.61 6.80 21.69
N HIS A 467 8.86 7.54 22.76
CA HIS A 467 9.84 8.63 22.67
C HIS A 467 11.24 8.06 22.41
N GLU A 468 11.91 8.57 21.41
CA GLU A 468 13.27 8.19 21.05
C GLU A 468 14.17 9.45 21.04
N GLU A 469 15.35 9.35 21.65
CA GLU A 469 16.33 10.42 21.58
C GLU A 469 16.99 10.43 20.18
N PRO A 470 17.02 11.59 19.50
CA PRO A 470 17.71 11.71 18.22
C PRO A 470 19.19 11.38 18.33
N GLU A 471 19.75 10.63 17.38
CA GLU A 471 21.17 10.34 17.33
C GLU A 471 21.98 11.48 16.71
N GLY A 472 23.21 11.69 17.21
CA GLY A 472 24.18 12.62 16.67
C GLY A 472 24.24 13.97 17.38
N ASP A 473 25.22 14.79 16.97
CA ASP A 473 25.53 16.12 17.56
C ASP A 473 24.61 17.25 17.04
N TRP A 474 23.47 16.89 16.43
CA TRP A 474 22.54 17.85 15.85
C TRP A 474 21.74 18.55 16.95
N VAL A 475 21.82 19.87 16.97
CA VAL A 475 20.98 20.67 17.85
C VAL A 475 19.64 20.90 17.15
N ILE A 476 18.59 20.22 17.62
CA ILE A 476 17.22 20.52 17.21
C ILE A 476 16.91 21.95 17.65
N PRO A 477 16.47 22.84 16.74
CA PRO A 477 16.14 24.21 17.11
C PRO A 477 15.07 24.27 18.21
N ASP A 478 15.19 25.12 19.18
CA ASP A 478 14.20 25.37 20.25
C ASP A 478 12.78 25.71 19.71
N THR A 479 12.69 26.03 18.42
CA THR A 479 11.42 26.32 17.73
C THR A 479 10.64 25.06 17.34
N VAL A 480 11.25 23.88 17.39
CA VAL A 480 10.54 22.61 17.12
C VAL A 480 9.74 22.26 18.37
N PRO A 481 8.42 22.09 18.28
CA PRO A 481 7.61 21.71 19.43
C PRO A 481 8.08 20.36 19.99
N VAL A 482 8.41 20.33 21.26
CA VAL A 482 8.65 19.11 22.01
C VAL A 482 7.29 18.59 22.48
N TYR A 483 7.01 17.33 22.19
CA TYR A 483 5.80 16.68 22.70
C TYR A 483 5.90 16.56 24.23
N THR A 484 4.93 17.16 24.92
CA THR A 484 4.77 16.96 26.35
C THR A 484 3.58 16.03 26.58
N PRO A 485 3.80 14.79 27.06
CA PRO A 485 2.68 13.89 27.36
C PRO A 485 1.68 14.59 28.31
N PRO A 486 0.37 14.38 28.14
CA PRO A 486 -0.60 14.86 29.11
C PRO A 486 -0.25 14.27 30.49
N GLU A 487 -0.18 15.12 31.53
CA GLU A 487 0.05 14.66 32.91
C GLU A 487 -0.93 13.52 33.21
N SER A 488 -0.39 12.36 33.58
CA SER A 488 -1.21 11.22 33.99
C SER A 488 -2.09 11.70 35.16
N GLU A 489 -3.41 11.71 34.99
CA GLU A 489 -4.34 12.01 36.08
C GLU A 489 -3.99 11.09 37.26
N PRO A 490 -3.76 11.64 38.45
CA PRO A 490 -3.46 10.84 39.61
C PRO A 490 -4.63 9.89 39.87
N ALA A 491 -4.33 8.59 39.92
CA ALA A 491 -5.31 7.55 40.20
C ALA A 491 -6.23 7.99 41.37
N GLN A 492 -7.50 8.18 41.05
CA GLN A 492 -8.49 8.51 42.08
C GLN A 492 -8.53 7.36 43.08
N THR A 493 -7.85 7.55 44.20
CA THR A 493 -8.00 6.66 45.36
C THR A 493 -9.43 6.78 45.84
N GLY A 494 -10.27 5.80 45.43
CA GLY A 494 -11.63 5.66 45.91
C GLY A 494 -11.67 5.52 47.43
N ARG A 495 -12.42 6.40 48.04
CA ARG A 495 -12.90 6.23 49.40
C ARG A 495 -14.11 5.32 49.45
#